data_eb10f07208013d8857fd9d2fe425980f
#
_entry.id   eb10f07208013d8857fd9d2fe425980f
#
_cell.length_a   1.000
_cell.length_b   1.000
_cell.length_c   1.000
_cell.angle_alpha   90.00
_cell.angle_beta   90.00
_cell.angle_gamma   90.00
#
_symmetry.space_group_name_H-M   'P 1'
#
loop_
_entity.id
_entity.type
_entity.pdbx_description
1 polymer ?
#
loop_
_entity_poly.entity_id
_entity_poly.type
_entity_poly.pdbx_seq_one_letter_code
_entity_poly.pdbx_strand_id
1 'polypeptide(L)'
;SKYVPTTSEFVRAFKKPGPMAFAYWQKWSLNKKNFPAGLLVAPMFEKRTRMQMKISGLFYELGLEGISPLVSDLEKAYNAPFPNSSYKMVCRAMPSQVPTLPDDAAVEAQKKAWKFFEKFDKPLLCAFADNDPVTVGMDKPFLKKCPGTKGQNHTVLKGAGHFCQETQPKEISEIIVNFMKSNGIMNGSN
;
A
#
# COMPACT_ATOMS: atom_id res chain seq x y z
N SER A 1 17.77 4.02 -18.12
CA SER A 1 17.62 5.48 -18.25
C SER A 1 17.97 6.15 -16.91
N LYS A 2 18.87 7.15 -16.93
CA LYS A 2 19.27 7.93 -15.74
C LYS A 2 18.19 8.94 -15.29
N TYR A 3 17.05 8.97 -15.96
CA TYR A 3 15.98 9.91 -15.63
C TYR A 3 15.29 9.52 -14.31
N VAL A 4 15.24 10.46 -13.38
CA VAL A 4 14.51 10.36 -12.11
C VAL A 4 13.35 11.36 -12.16
N PRO A 5 12.10 10.89 -12.01
CA PRO A 5 10.94 11.79 -12.02
C PRO A 5 11.02 12.83 -10.91
N THR A 6 10.58 14.03 -11.19
CA THR A 6 10.37 15.07 -10.19
C THR A 6 9.12 14.76 -9.35
N THR A 7 9.03 15.36 -8.16
CA THR A 7 7.82 15.20 -7.32
C THR A 7 6.55 15.68 -8.04
N SER A 8 6.66 16.72 -8.88
CA SER A 8 5.51 17.23 -9.66
C SER A 8 5.05 16.23 -10.75
N GLU A 9 5.98 15.55 -11.40
CA GLU A 9 5.66 14.50 -12.38
C GLU A 9 5.04 13.28 -11.72
N PHE A 10 5.57 12.87 -10.56
CA PHE A 10 4.99 11.84 -9.72
C PHE A 10 3.53 12.18 -9.36
N VAL A 11 3.27 13.35 -8.77
CA VAL A 11 1.91 13.78 -8.41
C VAL A 11 0.99 13.86 -9.63
N ARG A 12 1.49 14.28 -10.79
CA ARG A 12 0.73 14.30 -12.04
C ARG A 12 0.35 12.90 -12.53
N ALA A 13 1.28 11.94 -12.44
CA ALA A 13 1.03 10.56 -12.82
C ALA A 13 -0.05 9.92 -11.95
N PHE A 14 -0.10 10.22 -10.65
CA PHE A 14 -1.13 9.71 -9.74
C PHE A 14 -2.53 10.31 -9.96
N LYS A 15 -2.63 11.50 -10.56
CA LYS A 15 -3.93 12.10 -10.90
C LYS A 15 -4.63 11.39 -12.07
N LYS A 16 -3.88 10.70 -12.92
CA LYS A 16 -4.39 9.87 -14.02
C LYS A 16 -3.67 8.52 -13.96
N PRO A 17 -4.10 7.62 -13.07
CA PRO A 17 -3.42 6.36 -12.87
C PRO A 17 -3.40 5.54 -14.16
N GLY A 18 -2.23 5.02 -14.47
CA GLY A 18 -1.97 4.15 -15.62
C GLY A 18 -0.69 3.36 -15.35
N PRO A 19 -0.32 2.43 -16.22
CA PRO A 19 0.87 1.59 -16.03
C PRO A 19 2.15 2.38 -15.72
N MET A 20 2.28 3.57 -16.28
CA MET A 20 3.41 4.45 -16.05
C MET A 20 3.44 5.10 -14.66
N ALA A 21 2.28 5.26 -14.00
CA ALA A 21 2.21 5.88 -12.68
C ALA A 21 3.03 5.09 -11.65
N PHE A 22 2.93 3.76 -11.68
CA PHE A 22 3.68 2.90 -10.76
C PHE A 22 5.18 2.90 -11.09
N ALA A 23 5.58 2.90 -12.35
CA ALA A 23 6.99 3.03 -12.74
C ALA A 23 7.61 4.37 -12.29
N TYR A 24 6.84 5.47 -12.37
CA TYR A 24 7.24 6.76 -11.80
C TYR A 24 7.43 6.67 -10.28
N TRP A 25 6.48 6.03 -9.59
CA TRP A 25 6.57 5.78 -8.15
C TRP A 25 7.83 5.01 -7.77
N GLN A 26 8.12 3.90 -8.43
CA GLN A 26 9.31 3.08 -8.19
C GLN A 26 10.59 3.91 -8.30
N LYS A 27 10.75 4.66 -9.40
CA LYS A 27 11.94 5.48 -9.62
C LYS A 27 12.04 6.65 -8.65
N TRP A 28 10.93 7.34 -8.41
CA TRP A 28 10.90 8.47 -7.49
C TRP A 28 11.22 8.02 -6.07
N SER A 29 10.56 6.99 -5.55
CA SER A 29 10.76 6.51 -4.19
C SER A 29 12.19 6.06 -3.93
N LEU A 30 12.77 5.28 -4.84
CA LEU A 30 14.14 4.77 -4.69
C LEU A 30 15.18 5.91 -4.63
N ASN A 31 14.98 6.98 -5.39
CA ASN A 31 15.93 8.07 -5.49
C ASN A 31 15.68 9.22 -4.50
N LYS A 32 14.56 9.18 -3.75
CA LYS A 32 14.21 10.24 -2.80
C LYS A 32 14.98 10.06 -1.50
N LYS A 33 16.05 10.85 -1.29
CA LYS A 33 16.90 10.78 -0.10
C LYS A 33 16.09 11.00 1.19
N ASN A 34 15.34 12.09 1.27
CA ASN A 34 14.43 12.40 2.37
C ASN A 34 13.02 11.92 2.01
N PHE A 35 12.77 10.61 2.18
CA PHE A 35 11.50 10.00 1.82
C PHE A 35 10.40 10.44 2.78
N PRO A 36 9.31 11.07 2.27
CA PRO A 36 8.29 11.70 3.10
C PRO A 36 7.20 10.70 3.54
N ALA A 37 7.56 9.69 4.36
CA ALA A 37 6.67 8.59 4.72
C ALA A 37 5.33 9.08 5.29
N GLY A 38 5.35 9.88 6.34
CA GLY A 38 4.13 10.43 6.95
C GLY A 38 3.34 11.32 6.01
N LEU A 39 4.02 12.20 5.24
CA LEU A 39 3.37 13.09 4.29
C LEU A 39 2.69 12.34 3.12
N LEU A 40 3.13 11.15 2.77
CA LEU A 40 2.49 10.33 1.74
C LEU A 40 1.21 9.66 2.25
N VAL A 41 1.15 9.32 3.53
CA VAL A 41 0.04 8.59 4.13
C VAL A 41 -1.02 9.55 4.68
N ALA A 42 -0.64 10.57 5.46
CA ALA A 42 -1.56 11.45 6.16
C ALA A 42 -2.65 12.08 5.26
N PRO A 43 -2.34 12.57 4.02
CA PRO A 43 -3.35 13.16 3.15
C PRO A 43 -4.41 12.19 2.64
N MET A 44 -4.23 10.88 2.81
CA MET A 44 -5.26 9.88 2.48
C MET A 44 -6.40 9.86 3.50
N PHE A 45 -6.16 10.42 4.69
CA PHE A 45 -7.12 10.47 5.81
C PHE A 45 -7.49 11.90 6.22
N GLU A 46 -6.59 12.85 5.97
CA GLU A 46 -6.73 14.24 6.37
C GLU A 46 -6.91 15.15 5.16
N LYS A 47 -7.90 16.04 5.22
CA LYS A 47 -8.05 17.06 4.19
C LYS A 47 -6.92 18.09 4.29
N ARG A 48 -6.08 18.17 3.28
CA ARG A 48 -5.00 19.16 3.18
C ARG A 48 -5.15 20.03 1.94
N THR A 49 -4.92 21.31 2.10
CA THR A 49 -4.89 22.24 0.97
C THR A 49 -3.64 22.03 0.13
N ARG A 50 -3.70 22.46 -1.13
CA ARG A 50 -2.54 22.40 -2.03
C ARG A 50 -1.34 23.18 -1.48
N MET A 51 -1.58 24.30 -0.79
CA MET A 51 -0.53 25.10 -0.16
C MET A 51 0.12 24.33 1.00
N GLN A 52 -0.67 23.76 1.90
CA GLN A 52 -0.15 22.94 3.00
C GLN A 52 0.73 21.80 2.49
N MET A 53 0.28 21.07 1.44
CA MET A 53 1.07 20.00 0.83
C MET A 53 2.40 20.50 0.24
N LYS A 54 2.41 21.68 -0.38
CA LYS A 54 3.67 22.27 -0.90
C LYS A 54 4.63 22.65 0.21
N ILE A 55 4.14 23.30 1.26
CA ILE A 55 4.97 23.70 2.41
C ILE A 55 5.53 22.48 3.12
N SER A 56 4.69 21.48 3.46
CA SER A 56 5.16 20.23 4.06
C SER A 56 6.19 19.52 3.17
N GLY A 57 5.96 19.47 1.87
CA GLY A 57 6.92 18.92 0.91
C GLY A 57 8.28 19.63 0.93
N LEU A 58 8.31 20.95 1.05
CA LEU A 58 9.55 21.71 1.16
C LEU A 58 10.31 21.36 2.45
N PHE A 59 9.63 21.23 3.59
CA PHE A 59 10.26 20.82 4.84
C PHE A 59 10.90 19.43 4.72
N TYR A 60 10.24 18.50 4.06
CA TYR A 60 10.83 17.18 3.78
C TYR A 60 12.04 17.24 2.84
N GLU A 61 12.01 18.09 1.81
CA GLU A 61 13.17 18.28 0.92
C GLU A 61 14.40 18.77 1.69
N LEU A 62 14.18 19.63 2.66
CA LEU A 62 15.23 20.22 3.50
C LEU A 62 15.63 19.30 4.68
N GLY A 63 14.94 18.19 4.91
CA GLY A 63 15.17 17.33 6.07
C GLY A 63 14.70 17.94 7.39
N LEU A 64 13.74 18.86 7.33
CA LEU A 64 13.21 19.64 8.44
C LEU A 64 11.78 19.25 8.80
N GLU A 65 11.32 18.05 8.39
CA GLU A 65 9.96 17.60 8.61
C GLU A 65 9.55 17.62 10.09
N GLY A 66 10.47 17.34 11.01
CA GLY A 66 10.21 17.30 12.45
C GLY A 66 9.83 18.64 13.08
N ILE A 67 10.15 19.75 12.43
CA ILE A 67 9.85 21.11 12.91
C ILE A 67 8.83 21.84 12.04
N SER A 68 8.24 21.17 11.04
CA SER A 68 7.19 21.76 10.20
C SER A 68 5.95 22.09 11.05
N PRO A 69 5.44 23.32 11.00
CA PRO A 69 4.24 23.71 11.74
C PRO A 69 2.96 23.04 11.19
N LEU A 70 3.04 22.38 10.06
CA LEU A 70 1.91 21.75 9.38
C LEU A 70 1.89 20.21 9.54
N VAL A 71 2.81 19.65 10.33
CA VAL A 71 2.86 18.21 10.61
C VAL A 71 1.70 17.83 11.53
N SER A 72 0.84 16.93 11.06
CA SER A 72 -0.25 16.37 11.87
C SER A 72 0.25 15.25 12.77
N ASP A 73 -0.58 14.86 13.76
CA ASP A 73 -0.25 13.76 14.66
C ASP A 73 -0.20 12.43 13.91
N LEU A 74 -1.05 12.25 12.90
CA LEU A 74 -0.99 11.08 12.01
C LEU A 74 0.34 11.03 11.24
N GLU A 75 0.78 12.15 10.68
CA GLU A 75 2.07 12.23 9.99
C GLU A 75 3.24 11.94 10.92
N LYS A 76 3.20 12.44 12.17
CA LYS A 76 4.18 12.10 13.22
C LYS A 76 4.18 10.62 13.53
N ALA A 77 3.00 10.00 13.69
CA ALA A 77 2.86 8.58 13.96
C ALA A 77 3.49 7.71 12.86
N TYR A 78 3.24 8.04 11.58
CA TYR A 78 3.85 7.32 10.45
C TYR A 78 5.34 7.62 10.25
N ASN A 79 5.85 8.70 10.79
CA ASN A 79 7.29 8.98 10.81
C ASN A 79 8.01 8.38 12.02
N ALA A 80 7.31 8.12 13.12
CA ALA A 80 7.90 7.67 14.39
C ALA A 80 8.82 6.43 14.29
N PRO A 81 8.56 5.41 13.43
CA PRO A 81 9.46 4.27 13.28
C PRO A 81 10.81 4.61 12.63
N PHE A 82 10.99 5.83 12.12
CA PHE A 82 12.16 6.23 11.33
C PHE A 82 12.96 7.33 12.02
N PRO A 83 13.94 7.01 12.87
CA PRO A 83 14.77 8.01 13.57
C PRO A 83 15.48 8.99 12.63
N ASN A 84 15.81 8.54 11.41
CA ASN A 84 16.41 9.37 10.37
C ASN A 84 16.16 8.77 8.97
N SER A 85 16.65 9.43 7.92
CA SER A 85 16.40 9.03 6.52
C SER A 85 16.96 7.65 6.13
N SER A 86 17.98 7.14 6.82
CA SER A 86 18.55 5.82 6.53
C SER A 86 17.59 4.69 6.90
N TYR A 87 16.79 4.85 7.94
CA TYR A 87 15.75 3.88 8.32
C TYR A 87 14.58 3.82 7.33
N LYS A 88 14.41 4.84 6.50
CA LYS A 88 13.39 4.88 5.43
C LYS A 88 13.81 4.10 4.16
N MET A 89 14.98 3.44 4.17
CA MET A 89 15.49 2.69 3.01
C MET A 89 14.51 1.61 2.53
N VAL A 90 13.87 0.89 3.45
CA VAL A 90 12.87 -0.13 3.12
C VAL A 90 11.69 0.48 2.36
N CYS A 91 11.12 1.58 2.87
CA CYS A 91 10.00 2.28 2.21
C CYS A 91 10.39 2.75 0.80
N ARG A 92 11.65 3.14 0.60
CA ARG A 92 12.19 3.58 -0.69
C ARG A 92 12.39 2.42 -1.67
N ALA A 93 12.89 1.28 -1.18
CA ALA A 93 13.28 0.15 -2.01
C ALA A 93 12.12 -0.80 -2.34
N MET A 94 11.16 -0.98 -1.43
CA MET A 94 10.05 -1.94 -1.61
C MET A 94 9.27 -1.76 -2.91
N PRO A 95 8.90 -0.55 -3.34
CA PRO A 95 8.20 -0.38 -4.61
C PRO A 95 8.98 -0.93 -5.81
N SER A 96 10.31 -0.85 -5.81
CA SER A 96 11.15 -1.36 -6.90
C SER A 96 11.22 -2.88 -6.97
N GLN A 97 10.75 -3.59 -5.94
CA GLN A 97 10.69 -5.05 -5.93
C GLN A 97 9.42 -5.60 -6.61
N VAL A 98 8.42 -4.74 -6.85
CA VAL A 98 7.22 -5.15 -7.58
C VAL A 98 7.54 -5.22 -9.08
N PRO A 99 7.40 -6.38 -9.74
CA PRO A 99 7.75 -6.52 -11.15
C PRO A 99 6.77 -5.74 -12.03
N THR A 100 7.30 -4.91 -12.90
CA THR A 100 6.56 -4.11 -13.89
C THR A 100 6.96 -4.42 -15.32
N LEU A 101 8.12 -5.03 -15.51
CA LEU A 101 8.64 -5.45 -16.80
C LEU A 101 8.87 -6.97 -16.83
N PRO A 102 8.81 -7.61 -18.00
CA PRO A 102 8.98 -9.07 -18.10
C PRO A 102 10.32 -9.62 -17.63
N ASP A 103 11.36 -8.79 -17.60
CA ASP A 103 12.74 -9.10 -17.20
C ASP A 103 13.10 -8.65 -15.79
N ASP A 104 12.13 -8.13 -15.04
CA ASP A 104 12.35 -7.77 -13.63
C ASP A 104 12.70 -9.01 -12.78
N ALA A 105 13.67 -8.86 -11.88
CA ALA A 105 14.21 -9.95 -11.07
C ALA A 105 13.15 -10.73 -10.26
N ALA A 106 12.07 -10.08 -9.84
CA ALA A 106 11.00 -10.68 -9.06
C ALA A 106 9.99 -11.49 -9.92
N VAL A 107 10.03 -11.42 -11.26
CA VAL A 107 9.05 -12.07 -12.13
C VAL A 107 9.01 -13.58 -11.93
N GLU A 108 10.16 -14.24 -11.88
CA GLU A 108 10.22 -15.70 -11.71
C GLU A 108 9.70 -16.15 -10.34
N ALA A 109 9.98 -15.38 -9.28
CA ALA A 109 9.43 -15.65 -7.95
C ALA A 109 7.92 -15.50 -7.95
N GLN A 110 7.39 -14.47 -8.61
CA GLN A 110 5.94 -14.24 -8.72
C GLN A 110 5.25 -15.35 -9.52
N LYS A 111 5.84 -15.81 -10.63
CA LYS A 111 5.31 -16.97 -11.39
C LYS A 111 5.24 -18.23 -10.52
N LYS A 112 6.28 -18.49 -9.70
CA LYS A 112 6.28 -19.63 -8.76
C LYS A 112 5.19 -19.47 -7.70
N ALA A 113 4.99 -18.27 -7.16
CA ALA A 113 3.92 -17.99 -6.21
C ALA A 113 2.54 -18.27 -6.82
N TRP A 114 2.28 -17.85 -8.07
CA TRP A 114 1.03 -18.17 -8.76
C TRP A 114 0.81 -19.67 -8.96
N LYS A 115 1.85 -20.42 -9.35
CA LYS A 115 1.76 -21.90 -9.45
C LYS A 115 1.43 -22.55 -8.11
N PHE A 116 1.86 -21.97 -6.99
CA PHE A 116 1.49 -22.40 -5.66
C PHE A 116 0.02 -22.07 -5.37
N PHE A 117 -0.43 -20.84 -5.61
CA PHE A 117 -1.82 -20.44 -5.38
C PHE A 117 -2.82 -21.20 -6.24
N GLU A 118 -2.47 -21.61 -7.45
CA GLU A 118 -3.32 -22.44 -8.31
C GLU A 118 -3.59 -23.84 -7.73
N LYS A 119 -2.81 -24.26 -6.74
CA LYS A 119 -2.96 -25.55 -6.04
C LYS A 119 -3.34 -25.40 -4.56
N PHE A 120 -3.43 -24.14 -4.08
CA PHE A 120 -3.69 -23.86 -2.68
C PHE A 120 -5.18 -24.10 -2.36
N ASP A 121 -5.46 -25.15 -1.59
CA ASP A 121 -6.80 -25.63 -1.25
C ASP A 121 -7.27 -25.27 0.17
N LYS A 122 -6.36 -24.73 1.00
CA LYS A 122 -6.75 -24.26 2.35
C LYS A 122 -7.58 -22.99 2.24
N PRO A 123 -8.48 -22.73 3.23
CA PRO A 123 -9.33 -21.56 3.21
C PRO A 123 -8.55 -20.26 2.94
N LEU A 124 -8.97 -19.50 1.94
CA LEU A 124 -8.38 -18.21 1.56
C LEU A 124 -9.50 -17.19 1.36
N LEU A 125 -9.50 -16.16 2.21
CA LEU A 125 -10.45 -15.05 2.14
C LEU A 125 -9.90 -13.90 1.33
N CYS A 126 -10.70 -13.35 0.43
CA CYS A 126 -10.45 -12.07 -0.23
C CYS A 126 -11.35 -11.00 0.41
N ALA A 127 -10.73 -9.97 1.00
CA ALA A 127 -11.39 -8.78 1.52
C ALA A 127 -10.67 -7.56 0.97
N PHE A 128 -11.25 -6.91 -0.02
CA PHE A 128 -10.63 -5.82 -0.78
C PHE A 128 -11.44 -4.53 -0.67
N ALA A 129 -10.76 -3.40 -0.64
CA ALA A 129 -11.36 -2.08 -0.62
C ALA A 129 -11.82 -1.66 -2.04
N ASP A 130 -13.02 -1.08 -2.16
CA ASP A 130 -13.57 -0.68 -3.46
C ASP A 130 -13.06 0.69 -3.94
N ASN A 131 -12.51 1.49 -3.03
CA ASN A 131 -11.95 2.81 -3.35
C ASN A 131 -10.41 2.86 -3.20
N ASP A 132 -9.75 1.71 -3.37
CA ASP A 132 -8.29 1.61 -3.37
C ASP A 132 -7.75 1.72 -4.80
N PRO A 133 -7.10 2.82 -5.18
CA PRO A 133 -6.60 2.99 -6.55
C PRO A 133 -5.42 2.09 -6.89
N VAL A 134 -4.83 1.39 -5.91
CA VAL A 134 -3.65 0.54 -6.07
C VAL A 134 -4.01 -0.91 -6.27
N THR A 135 -4.93 -1.46 -5.44
CA THR A 135 -5.21 -2.90 -5.40
C THR A 135 -6.64 -3.27 -5.82
N VAL A 136 -7.49 -2.32 -6.21
CA VAL A 136 -8.85 -2.60 -6.68
C VAL A 136 -8.83 -3.61 -7.84
N GLY A 137 -9.60 -4.70 -7.67
CA GLY A 137 -9.70 -5.77 -8.66
C GLY A 137 -8.56 -6.80 -8.64
N MET A 138 -7.58 -6.69 -7.75
CA MET A 138 -6.52 -7.70 -7.58
C MET A 138 -7.00 -8.96 -6.85
N ASP A 139 -8.20 -8.98 -6.29
CA ASP A 139 -8.90 -10.16 -5.80
C ASP A 139 -9.28 -11.14 -6.91
N LYS A 140 -9.64 -10.63 -8.10
CA LYS A 140 -10.17 -11.42 -9.22
C LYS A 140 -9.29 -12.61 -9.65
N PRO A 141 -7.96 -12.46 -9.79
CA PRO A 141 -7.09 -13.60 -10.09
C PRO A 141 -7.14 -14.70 -9.03
N PHE A 142 -7.21 -14.35 -7.73
CA PHE A 142 -7.33 -15.31 -6.64
C PHE A 142 -8.66 -16.04 -6.71
N LEU A 143 -9.77 -15.31 -6.83
CA LEU A 143 -11.12 -15.88 -6.95
C LEU A 143 -11.25 -16.84 -8.14
N LYS A 144 -10.55 -16.54 -9.24
CA LYS A 144 -10.59 -17.34 -10.46
C LYS A 144 -9.73 -18.60 -10.37
N LYS A 145 -8.54 -18.52 -9.75
CA LYS A 145 -7.49 -19.54 -9.89
C LYS A 145 -7.19 -20.32 -8.62
N CYS A 146 -7.47 -19.76 -7.44
CA CYS A 146 -7.09 -20.39 -6.18
C CYS A 146 -8.24 -21.24 -5.62
N PRO A 147 -8.10 -22.58 -5.53
CA PRO A 147 -9.16 -23.47 -5.00
C PRO A 147 -9.62 -23.09 -3.60
N GLY A 148 -8.72 -22.64 -2.74
CA GLY A 148 -9.03 -22.28 -1.35
C GLY A 148 -9.98 -21.09 -1.18
N THR A 149 -10.28 -20.34 -2.25
CA THR A 149 -11.30 -19.28 -2.20
C THR A 149 -12.72 -19.80 -2.27
N LYS A 150 -12.92 -21.03 -2.76
CA LYS A 150 -14.27 -21.61 -2.92
C LYS A 150 -14.96 -21.75 -1.58
N GLY A 151 -16.22 -21.31 -1.51
CA GLY A 151 -17.04 -21.44 -0.29
C GLY A 151 -16.71 -20.45 0.83
N GLN A 152 -15.80 -19.50 0.59
CA GLN A 152 -15.48 -18.46 1.56
C GLN A 152 -16.36 -17.20 1.35
N ASN A 153 -16.66 -16.50 2.45
CA ASN A 153 -17.48 -15.28 2.45
C ASN A 153 -16.62 -14.06 2.07
N HIS A 154 -16.25 -13.97 0.78
CA HIS A 154 -15.49 -12.84 0.26
C HIS A 154 -16.23 -11.53 0.46
N THR A 155 -15.50 -10.47 0.80
CA THR A 155 -16.08 -9.20 1.19
C THR A 155 -15.43 -8.05 0.43
N VAL A 156 -16.24 -7.05 0.08
CA VAL A 156 -15.79 -5.76 -0.41
C VAL A 156 -15.99 -4.72 0.68
N LEU A 157 -14.90 -4.13 1.15
CA LEU A 157 -14.89 -3.05 2.12
C LEU A 157 -15.34 -1.75 1.44
N LYS A 158 -16.61 -1.39 1.66
CA LYS A 158 -17.25 -0.25 0.98
C LYS A 158 -16.71 1.08 1.45
N GLY A 159 -16.26 1.92 0.51
CA GLY A 159 -15.71 3.25 0.79
C GLY A 159 -14.32 3.24 1.43
N ALA A 160 -13.73 2.06 1.63
CA ALA A 160 -12.36 1.96 2.14
C ALA A 160 -11.33 2.26 1.06
N GLY A 161 -10.24 2.93 1.44
CA GLY A 161 -9.08 3.20 0.58
C GLY A 161 -7.95 2.19 0.77
N HIS A 162 -6.76 2.55 0.28
CA HIS A 162 -5.56 1.70 0.31
C HIS A 162 -5.15 1.28 1.73
N PHE A 163 -5.28 2.15 2.71
CA PHE A 163 -5.03 1.86 4.12
C PHE A 163 -6.35 1.60 4.85
N CYS A 164 -7.06 0.58 4.43
CA CYS A 164 -8.38 0.23 4.96
C CYS A 164 -8.37 -0.08 6.47
N GLN A 165 -7.25 -0.54 7.02
CA GLN A 165 -7.07 -0.77 8.45
C GLN A 165 -7.19 0.52 9.30
N GLU A 166 -6.93 1.69 8.71
CA GLU A 166 -7.09 2.99 9.40
C GLU A 166 -8.53 3.49 9.39
N THR A 167 -9.26 3.18 8.30
CA THR A 167 -10.63 3.70 8.12
C THR A 167 -11.71 2.75 8.59
N GLN A 168 -11.46 1.43 8.54
CA GLN A 168 -12.45 0.39 8.87
C GLN A 168 -11.85 -0.73 9.74
N PRO A 169 -11.13 -0.41 10.84
CA PRO A 169 -10.44 -1.43 11.65
C PRO A 169 -11.41 -2.43 12.27
N LYS A 170 -12.58 -1.96 12.73
CA LYS A 170 -13.61 -2.81 13.33
C LYS A 170 -14.16 -3.82 12.33
N GLU A 171 -14.58 -3.37 11.16
CA GLU A 171 -15.14 -4.22 10.11
C GLU A 171 -14.12 -5.28 9.67
N ILE A 172 -12.86 -4.89 9.46
CA ILE A 172 -11.79 -5.83 9.09
C ILE A 172 -11.57 -6.87 10.18
N SER A 173 -11.56 -6.46 11.45
CA SER A 173 -11.40 -7.38 12.58
C SER A 173 -12.55 -8.37 12.66
N GLU A 174 -13.79 -7.94 12.46
CA GLU A 174 -14.98 -8.82 12.44
C GLU A 174 -14.91 -9.83 11.27
N ILE A 175 -14.49 -9.37 10.09
CA ILE A 175 -14.31 -10.24 8.91
C ILE A 175 -13.27 -11.33 9.20
N ILE A 176 -12.11 -10.95 9.77
CA ILE A 176 -11.04 -11.90 10.11
C ILE A 176 -11.53 -12.92 11.15
N VAL A 177 -12.14 -12.46 12.24
CA VAL A 177 -12.65 -13.33 13.30
C VAL A 177 -13.72 -14.30 12.76
N ASN A 178 -14.64 -13.82 11.95
CA ASN A 178 -15.67 -14.65 11.35
C ASN A 178 -15.08 -15.70 10.40
N PHE A 179 -14.11 -15.32 9.58
CA PHE A 179 -13.38 -16.26 8.72
C PHE A 179 -12.67 -17.34 9.54
N MET A 180 -11.98 -16.97 10.62
CA MET A 180 -11.29 -17.93 11.48
C MET A 180 -12.24 -18.90 12.15
N LYS A 181 -13.37 -18.40 12.67
CA LYS A 181 -14.42 -19.23 13.28
C LYS A 181 -15.04 -20.19 12.28
N SER A 182 -15.43 -19.71 11.12
CA SER A 182 -16.09 -20.51 10.06
C SER A 182 -15.20 -21.64 9.52
N ASN A 183 -13.89 -21.49 9.63
CA ASN A 183 -12.92 -22.49 9.17
C ASN A 183 -12.27 -23.30 10.31
N GLY A 184 -12.78 -23.20 11.55
CA GLY A 184 -12.27 -23.96 12.70
C GLY A 184 -10.86 -23.57 13.16
N ILE A 185 -10.38 -22.40 12.74
CA ILE A 185 -9.03 -21.91 13.10
C ILE A 185 -9.01 -21.33 14.52
N MET A 186 -10.16 -20.80 14.98
CA MET A 186 -10.38 -20.42 16.37
C MET A 186 -11.37 -21.44 16.97
N ASN A 187 -10.88 -22.53 17.50
CA ASN A 187 -11.66 -23.33 18.43
C ASN A 187 -11.75 -22.52 19.72
N GLY A 188 -12.96 -22.13 20.09
CA GLY A 188 -13.19 -21.51 21.39
C GLY A 188 -12.61 -22.43 22.46
N SER A 189 -11.63 -21.95 23.18
CA SER A 189 -11.25 -22.53 24.47
C SER A 189 -12.49 -22.40 25.35
N ASN A 190 -13.17 -23.53 25.58
CA ASN A 190 -14.12 -23.66 26.69
C ASN A 190 -13.37 -23.43 28.00
#